data_1e590290688dbfbf1c5b58a01b7f7b6e
#
_entry.id   1e590290688dbfbf1c5b58a01b7f7b6e
#
_cell.length_a   1.000
_cell.length_b   1.000
_cell.length_c   1.000
_cell.angle_alpha   90.00
_cell.angle_beta   90.00
_cell.angle_gamma   90.00
#
_symmetry.space_group_name_H-M   'P 1'
#
loop_
_entity.id
_entity.type
_entity.pdbx_description
1 polymer ?
#
loop_
_entity_poly.entity_id
_entity_poly.type
_entity_poly.pdbx_seq_one_letter_code
_entity_poly.pdbx_strand_id
1 'polypeptide(L)'
;MKRLVAIILAAVSLGATAQTSAQFKEKFDRQVRSVGAAGVGVEYILDKWASAYPEDTDMLEGRFNYYLAKSRSEEVQKVDAEKYLGQKPVLSLKDTLGKKVNYFTVPVFNDSLFRISQKSIDKAIELAPNALVYRFDKIGALAVYEKDSPDMAATAMLDLIDYDAAKHPAWMFNGEPVSREDFEAAVQEYCYMFYRTGSPNSYESFRILSERMLKENPKSTLFLNNLGAYWQVARRDDKKAAKYYKKVLKLAPGDETATANMKIIEKNKSKKK
;
A
#
# COMPACT_ATOMS: atom_id res chain seq x y z
N MET A 1 53.12 20.75 62.50
CA MET A 1 51.74 21.02 62.08
C MET A 1 51.75 21.11 60.56
N LYS A 2 51.42 20.00 59.86
CA LYS A 2 51.33 19.93 58.40
C LYS A 2 49.87 20.10 58.01
N ARG A 3 49.50 21.16 57.29
CA ARG A 3 48.17 21.38 56.78
C ARG A 3 48.05 20.65 55.45
N LEU A 4 47.17 19.61 55.41
CA LEU A 4 46.73 18.98 54.17
C LEU A 4 45.71 19.92 53.48
N VAL A 5 46.04 20.39 52.30
CA VAL A 5 45.09 21.06 51.41
C VAL A 5 44.45 19.99 50.52
N ALA A 6 43.19 19.69 50.79
CA ALA A 6 42.40 18.81 49.93
C ALA A 6 41.88 19.63 48.76
N ILE A 7 42.40 19.34 47.55
CA ILE A 7 41.86 19.89 46.31
C ILE A 7 40.66 19.03 45.90
N ILE A 8 39.43 19.56 46.05
CA ILE A 8 38.21 18.95 45.52
C ILE A 8 38.16 19.28 44.03
N LEU A 9 38.51 18.30 43.17
CA LEU A 9 38.21 18.38 41.75
C LEU A 9 36.71 18.16 41.59
N ALA A 10 35.94 19.21 41.38
CA ALA A 10 34.57 19.16 40.89
C ALA A 10 34.63 18.72 39.41
N ALA A 11 34.39 17.44 39.15
CA ALA A 11 34.13 16.95 37.78
C ALA A 11 32.80 17.53 37.34
N VAL A 12 32.83 18.62 36.58
CA VAL A 12 31.68 19.09 35.82
C VAL A 12 31.48 18.09 34.67
N SER A 13 30.66 17.07 34.90
CA SER A 13 30.14 16.24 33.82
C SER A 13 29.21 17.12 32.98
N LEU A 14 29.72 17.66 31.88
CA LEU A 14 28.89 18.13 30.77
C LEU A 14 28.08 16.92 30.29
N GLY A 15 26.94 16.70 30.90
CA GLY A 15 25.96 15.72 30.43
C GLY A 15 25.47 16.22 29.07
N ALA A 16 26.04 15.68 28.00
CA ALA A 16 25.40 15.75 26.72
C ALA A 16 24.02 15.09 26.90
N THR A 17 22.97 15.90 26.97
CA THR A 17 21.59 15.35 27.03
C THR A 17 21.40 14.50 25.82
N ALA A 18 21.18 13.20 26.04
CA ALA A 18 20.93 12.26 24.94
C ALA A 18 19.74 12.78 24.11
N GLN A 19 19.92 12.80 22.81
CA GLN A 19 18.89 13.25 21.88
C GLN A 19 17.65 12.36 22.04
N THR A 20 16.47 12.97 22.23
CA THR A 20 15.19 12.22 22.36
C THR A 20 14.73 11.66 21.01
N SER A 21 13.84 10.65 21.03
CA SER A 21 13.24 10.11 19.81
C SER A 21 12.53 11.20 19.00
N ALA A 22 11.77 12.08 19.63
CA ALA A 22 11.10 13.20 18.97
C ALA A 22 12.09 14.15 18.25
N GLN A 23 13.28 14.40 18.83
CA GLN A 23 14.32 15.20 18.18
C GLN A 23 14.95 14.48 16.98
N PHE A 24 15.08 13.15 17.03
CA PHE A 24 15.50 12.38 15.88
C PHE A 24 14.47 12.45 14.76
N LYS A 25 13.17 12.28 15.08
CA LYS A 25 12.07 12.41 14.12
C LYS A 25 12.07 13.77 13.43
N GLU A 26 12.13 14.85 14.19
CA GLU A 26 12.18 16.21 13.64
C GLU A 26 13.36 16.40 12.68
N LYS A 27 14.55 15.91 13.06
CA LYS A 27 15.75 15.98 12.23
C LYS A 27 15.61 15.15 10.97
N PHE A 28 15.05 13.94 11.08
CA PHE A 28 14.76 13.05 9.96
C PHE A 28 13.77 13.71 9.00
N ASP A 29 12.62 14.19 9.47
CA ASP A 29 11.59 14.82 8.67
C ASP A 29 12.11 16.06 7.93
N ARG A 30 12.93 16.88 8.58
CA ARG A 30 13.59 18.03 7.97
C ARG A 30 14.55 17.62 6.86
N GLN A 31 15.35 16.56 7.08
CA GLN A 31 16.28 16.05 6.06
C GLN A 31 15.52 15.50 4.86
N VAL A 32 14.51 14.66 5.08
CA VAL A 32 13.68 14.10 4.01
C VAL A 32 12.99 15.20 3.19
N ARG A 33 12.45 16.23 3.84
CA ARG A 33 11.88 17.38 3.11
C ARG A 33 12.89 18.11 2.24
N SER A 34 14.15 18.15 2.64
CA SER A 34 15.22 18.86 1.92
C SER A 34 15.78 18.09 0.74
N VAL A 35 15.98 16.77 0.88
CA VAL A 35 16.74 15.96 -0.09
C VAL A 35 15.97 14.74 -0.64
N GLY A 36 14.72 14.53 -0.22
CA GLY A 36 13.91 13.37 -0.56
C GLY A 36 14.17 12.17 0.35
N ALA A 37 13.28 11.17 0.26
CA ALA A 37 13.28 10.00 1.16
C ALA A 37 14.59 9.20 1.13
N ALA A 38 15.22 9.04 -0.04
CA ALA A 38 16.50 8.34 -0.22
C ALA A 38 17.70 9.30 -0.34
N GLY A 39 17.56 10.55 0.11
CA GLY A 39 18.57 11.59 -0.05
C GLY A 39 19.79 11.44 0.86
N VAL A 40 20.83 12.22 0.57
CA VAL A 40 22.09 12.20 1.33
C VAL A 40 21.85 12.54 2.80
N GLY A 41 22.48 11.78 3.71
CA GLY A 41 22.42 12.00 5.15
C GLY A 41 21.20 11.40 5.85
N VAL A 42 20.15 10.98 5.14
CA VAL A 42 18.96 10.34 5.73
C VAL A 42 19.34 9.04 6.44
N GLU A 43 20.12 8.16 5.80
CA GLU A 43 20.57 6.89 6.38
C GLU A 43 21.36 7.09 7.68
N TYR A 44 22.26 8.06 7.70
CA TYR A 44 23.03 8.39 8.91
C TYR A 44 22.13 8.78 10.11
N ILE A 45 21.09 9.57 9.84
CA ILE A 45 20.13 9.96 10.89
C ILE A 45 19.38 8.73 11.40
N LEU A 46 18.89 7.87 10.48
CA LEU A 46 18.20 6.63 10.81
C LEU A 46 19.08 5.66 11.63
N ASP A 47 20.35 5.51 11.25
CA ASP A 47 21.28 4.63 11.98
C ASP A 47 21.56 5.13 13.41
N LYS A 48 21.67 6.44 13.60
CA LYS A 48 21.82 7.04 14.93
C LYS A 48 20.53 6.90 15.76
N TRP A 49 19.37 7.08 15.12
CA TRP A 49 18.08 6.91 15.77
C TRP A 49 17.85 5.45 16.17
N ALA A 50 18.08 4.49 15.25
CA ALA A 50 17.97 3.07 15.52
C ALA A 50 18.94 2.57 16.62
N SER A 51 20.13 3.16 16.71
CA SER A 51 21.09 2.83 17.77
C SER A 51 20.62 3.29 19.16
N ALA A 52 19.90 4.42 19.23
CA ALA A 52 19.38 4.97 20.48
C ALA A 52 17.99 4.39 20.84
N TYR A 53 17.14 4.14 19.84
CA TYR A 53 15.74 3.73 19.99
C TYR A 53 15.39 2.63 18.98
N PRO A 54 15.87 1.39 19.15
CA PRO A 54 15.74 0.32 18.14
C PRO A 54 14.29 -0.19 17.94
N GLU A 55 13.40 0.08 18.89
CA GLU A 55 11.98 -0.32 18.86
C GLU A 55 11.03 0.86 18.61
N ASP A 56 11.57 2.00 18.23
CA ASP A 56 10.75 3.15 17.85
C ASP A 56 10.06 2.92 16.49
N THR A 57 8.74 2.94 16.50
CA THR A 57 7.94 2.64 15.28
C THR A 57 8.05 3.73 14.21
N ASP A 58 8.22 5.00 14.60
CA ASP A 58 8.47 6.10 13.65
C ASP A 58 9.83 5.93 12.96
N MET A 59 10.85 5.49 13.70
CA MET A 59 12.16 5.16 13.14
C MET A 59 12.07 3.99 12.16
N LEU A 60 11.32 2.94 12.51
CA LEU A 60 11.14 1.77 11.67
C LEU A 60 10.38 2.11 10.37
N GLU A 61 9.34 2.94 10.44
CA GLU A 61 8.63 3.47 9.27
C GLU A 61 9.55 4.36 8.41
N GLY A 62 10.32 5.25 9.04
CA GLY A 62 11.33 6.06 8.34
C GLY A 62 12.35 5.19 7.60
N ARG A 63 12.79 4.10 8.22
CA ARG A 63 13.71 3.12 7.64
C ARG A 63 13.07 2.35 6.47
N PHE A 64 11.81 1.94 6.62
CA PHE A 64 11.02 1.35 5.55
C PHE A 64 10.97 2.29 4.34
N ASN A 65 10.55 3.54 4.54
CA ASN A 65 10.40 4.53 3.47
C ASN A 65 11.73 4.84 2.78
N TYR A 66 12.83 4.98 3.56
CA TYR A 66 14.16 5.21 3.01
C TYR A 66 14.61 4.08 2.09
N TYR A 67 14.57 2.82 2.58
CA TYR A 67 15.04 1.68 1.80
C TYR A 67 14.10 1.32 0.65
N LEU A 68 12.79 1.56 0.79
CA LEU A 68 11.84 1.43 -0.31
C LEU A 68 12.18 2.41 -1.44
N ALA A 69 12.37 3.69 -1.12
CA ALA A 69 12.75 4.70 -2.11
C ALA A 69 14.13 4.42 -2.74
N LYS A 70 15.11 4.01 -1.92
CA LYS A 70 16.47 3.68 -2.38
C LYS A 70 16.52 2.41 -3.25
N SER A 71 15.59 1.47 -3.02
CA SER A 71 15.51 0.24 -3.81
C SER A 71 14.92 0.43 -5.19
N ARG A 72 14.13 1.51 -5.40
CA ARG A 72 13.34 1.71 -6.61
C ARG A 72 14.06 2.60 -7.61
N SER A 73 14.06 2.17 -8.86
CA SER A 73 14.33 2.97 -10.04
C SER A 73 13.21 2.82 -11.07
N GLU A 74 13.27 3.56 -12.14
CA GLU A 74 12.30 3.47 -13.24
C GLU A 74 13.04 3.22 -14.55
N GLU A 75 12.50 2.31 -15.36
CA GLU A 75 13.02 2.00 -16.70
C GLU A 75 11.91 2.14 -17.72
N VAL A 76 12.27 2.54 -18.94
CA VAL A 76 11.35 2.53 -20.07
C VAL A 76 11.46 1.19 -20.76
N GLN A 77 10.40 0.39 -20.71
CA GLN A 77 10.36 -0.96 -21.28
C GLN A 77 9.33 -1.06 -22.40
N LYS A 78 9.66 -1.86 -23.43
CA LYS A 78 8.72 -2.24 -24.48
C LYS A 78 7.78 -3.31 -23.93
N VAL A 79 6.45 -3.03 -23.98
CA VAL A 79 5.42 -3.98 -23.59
C VAL A 79 4.38 -4.08 -24.71
N ASP A 80 4.04 -5.29 -25.14
CA ASP A 80 3.02 -5.53 -26.19
C ASP A 80 1.61 -5.48 -25.60
N ALA A 81 1.21 -4.29 -25.17
CA ALA A 81 -0.10 -4.03 -24.58
C ALA A 81 -0.54 -2.59 -24.88
N GLU A 82 -1.85 -2.34 -24.92
CA GLU A 82 -2.41 -0.98 -24.99
C GLU A 82 -2.40 -0.25 -23.64
N LYS A 83 -2.39 -1.01 -22.54
CA LYS A 83 -2.22 -0.53 -21.17
C LYS A 83 -1.36 -1.53 -20.39
N TYR A 84 -0.52 -1.04 -19.50
CA TYR A 84 0.27 -1.84 -18.61
C TYR A 84 0.25 -1.27 -17.21
N LEU A 85 0.03 -2.09 -16.18
CA LEU A 85 -0.15 -1.67 -14.78
C LEU A 85 -1.21 -0.55 -14.64
N GLY A 86 -2.30 -0.61 -15.40
CA GLY A 86 -3.37 0.39 -15.42
C GLY A 86 -3.02 1.70 -16.13
N GLN A 87 -1.80 1.85 -16.66
CA GLN A 87 -1.29 3.07 -17.30
C GLN A 87 -1.34 2.99 -18.82
N LYS A 88 -1.38 4.16 -19.47
CA LYS A 88 -1.16 4.29 -20.92
C LYS A 88 0.33 4.32 -21.20
N PRO A 89 0.78 3.96 -22.44
CA PRO A 89 2.17 4.06 -22.81
C PRO A 89 2.67 5.52 -22.74
N VAL A 90 3.91 5.72 -22.30
CA VAL A 90 4.59 7.02 -22.33
C VAL A 90 5.04 7.38 -23.72
N LEU A 91 5.25 6.36 -24.58
CA LEU A 91 5.63 6.55 -25.99
C LEU A 91 5.03 5.41 -26.83
N SER A 92 4.52 5.73 -28.02
CA SER A 92 4.11 4.77 -29.03
C SER A 92 4.78 5.09 -30.34
N LEU A 93 5.49 4.11 -30.91
CA LEU A 93 6.18 4.22 -32.20
C LEU A 93 5.65 3.18 -33.17
N LYS A 94 5.98 3.32 -34.45
CA LYS A 94 5.83 2.26 -35.46
C LYS A 94 7.19 1.61 -35.68
N ASP A 95 7.23 0.31 -35.69
CA ASP A 95 8.43 -0.45 -36.09
C ASP A 95 8.64 -0.40 -37.62
N THR A 96 9.70 -1.06 -38.10
CA THR A 96 10.03 -1.11 -39.52
C THR A 96 8.97 -1.82 -40.39
N LEU A 97 8.09 -2.58 -39.76
CA LEU A 97 6.95 -3.27 -40.41
C LEU A 97 5.63 -2.49 -40.28
N GLY A 98 5.68 -1.28 -39.68
CA GLY A 98 4.50 -0.44 -39.45
C GLY A 98 3.65 -0.87 -38.24
N LYS A 99 4.07 -1.89 -37.45
CA LYS A 99 3.39 -2.33 -36.23
C LYS A 99 3.60 -1.32 -35.12
N LYS A 100 2.51 -0.98 -34.42
CA LYS A 100 2.57 -0.11 -33.22
C LYS A 100 3.33 -0.81 -32.10
N VAL A 101 4.28 -0.11 -31.51
CA VAL A 101 5.11 -0.52 -30.38
C VAL A 101 4.91 0.45 -29.26
N ASN A 102 4.51 -0.05 -28.09
CA ASN A 102 4.25 0.76 -26.92
C ASN A 102 5.38 0.62 -25.88
N TYR A 103 5.75 1.75 -25.29
CA TYR A 103 6.76 1.84 -24.24
C TYR A 103 6.11 2.39 -22.96
N PHE A 104 6.48 1.78 -21.83
CA PHE A 104 5.93 2.12 -20.51
C PHE A 104 7.08 2.39 -19.53
N THR A 105 6.88 3.33 -18.63
CA THR A 105 7.75 3.46 -17.45
C THR A 105 7.38 2.37 -16.46
N VAL A 106 8.35 1.53 -16.12
CA VAL A 106 8.17 0.36 -15.27
C VAL A 106 9.08 0.48 -14.04
N PRO A 107 8.57 0.32 -12.82
CA PRO A 107 9.42 0.28 -11.63
C PRO A 107 10.32 -0.95 -11.64
N VAL A 108 11.59 -0.75 -11.28
CA VAL A 108 12.59 -1.80 -11.09
C VAL A 108 13.16 -1.67 -9.70
N PHE A 109 13.35 -2.80 -9.02
CA PHE A 109 13.77 -2.81 -7.63
C PHE A 109 15.09 -3.54 -7.44
N ASN A 110 15.91 -3.04 -6.50
CA ASN A 110 17.00 -3.79 -5.90
C ASN A 110 16.42 -4.63 -4.75
N ASP A 111 16.40 -5.95 -4.94
CA ASP A 111 15.76 -6.90 -4.01
C ASP A 111 16.36 -6.88 -2.61
N SER A 112 17.66 -6.64 -2.48
CA SER A 112 18.34 -6.58 -1.18
C SER A 112 17.89 -5.37 -0.36
N LEU A 113 17.79 -4.21 -1.00
CA LEU A 113 17.30 -2.98 -0.36
C LEU A 113 15.80 -3.07 -0.07
N PHE A 114 15.02 -3.60 -1.01
CA PHE A 114 13.59 -3.86 -0.80
C PHE A 114 13.34 -4.77 0.40
N ARG A 115 14.13 -5.84 0.55
CA ARG A 115 14.04 -6.73 1.70
C ARG A 115 14.32 -6.03 3.04
N ILE A 116 15.25 -5.07 3.07
CA ILE A 116 15.51 -4.27 4.29
C ILE A 116 14.28 -3.42 4.61
N SER A 117 13.65 -2.80 3.62
CA SER A 117 12.41 -2.04 3.85
C SER A 117 11.33 -2.94 4.44
N GLN A 118 11.08 -4.12 3.85
CA GLN A 118 10.06 -5.05 4.33
C GLN A 118 10.30 -5.52 5.78
N LYS A 119 11.55 -5.82 6.15
CA LYS A 119 11.90 -6.18 7.55
C LYS A 119 11.62 -5.04 8.53
N SER A 120 11.81 -3.80 8.11
CA SER A 120 11.56 -2.63 8.97
C SER A 120 10.08 -2.46 9.23
N ILE A 121 9.24 -2.56 8.19
CA ILE A 121 7.79 -2.41 8.37
C ILE A 121 7.17 -3.62 9.10
N ASP A 122 7.70 -4.83 8.90
CA ASP A 122 7.27 -6.01 9.64
C ASP A 122 7.50 -5.82 11.15
N LYS A 123 8.65 -5.26 11.53
CA LYS A 123 8.96 -4.96 12.93
C LYS A 123 8.05 -3.88 13.51
N ALA A 124 7.70 -2.85 12.73
CA ALA A 124 6.73 -1.83 13.14
C ALA A 124 5.34 -2.43 13.37
N ILE A 125 4.88 -3.34 12.51
CA ILE A 125 3.61 -4.07 12.67
C ILE A 125 3.62 -4.94 13.93
N GLU A 126 4.73 -5.63 14.23
CA GLU A 126 4.86 -6.41 15.47
C GLU A 126 4.72 -5.56 16.73
N LEU A 127 5.36 -4.38 16.75
CA LEU A 127 5.36 -3.47 17.89
C LEU A 127 4.05 -2.70 18.05
N ALA A 128 3.39 -2.37 16.94
CA ALA A 128 2.13 -1.64 16.93
C ALA A 128 1.08 -2.35 16.05
N PRO A 129 0.57 -3.52 16.49
CA PRO A 129 -0.28 -4.38 15.66
C PRO A 129 -1.60 -3.76 15.24
N ASN A 130 -2.08 -2.73 15.94
CA ASN A 130 -3.31 -2.02 15.65
C ASN A 130 -3.12 -0.78 14.77
N ALA A 131 -1.89 -0.44 14.37
CA ALA A 131 -1.60 0.67 13.47
C ALA A 131 -1.80 0.21 12.01
N LEU A 132 -2.89 0.65 11.38
CA LEU A 132 -3.22 0.30 9.99
C LEU A 132 -2.23 0.85 8.98
N VAL A 133 -1.62 2.01 9.25
CA VAL A 133 -0.68 2.66 8.34
C VAL A 133 0.44 1.69 7.93
N TYR A 134 1.06 0.99 8.87
CA TYR A 134 2.17 0.08 8.55
C TYR A 134 1.75 -1.12 7.70
N ARG A 135 0.53 -1.64 7.92
CA ARG A 135 -0.01 -2.74 7.12
C ARG A 135 -0.32 -2.29 5.70
N PHE A 136 -0.91 -1.13 5.54
CA PHE A 136 -1.21 -0.56 4.22
C PHE A 136 0.05 -0.16 3.46
N ASP A 137 1.04 0.41 4.13
CA ASP A 137 2.34 0.73 3.54
C ASP A 137 3.04 -0.52 3.00
N LYS A 138 3.05 -1.60 3.79
CA LYS A 138 3.57 -2.90 3.36
C LYS A 138 2.85 -3.41 2.11
N ILE A 139 1.52 -3.44 2.13
CA ILE A 139 0.70 -3.93 1.02
C ILE A 139 0.93 -3.09 -0.24
N GLY A 140 0.95 -1.77 -0.10
CA GLY A 140 1.22 -0.86 -1.21
C GLY A 140 2.60 -1.06 -1.84
N ALA A 141 3.63 -1.22 -1.01
CA ALA A 141 4.99 -1.50 -1.47
C ALA A 141 5.08 -2.83 -2.21
N LEU A 142 4.48 -3.90 -1.66
CA LEU A 142 4.43 -5.22 -2.29
C LEU A 142 3.73 -5.17 -3.64
N ALA A 143 2.58 -4.51 -3.74
CA ALA A 143 1.82 -4.41 -4.99
C ALA A 143 2.61 -3.72 -6.12
N VAL A 144 3.38 -2.68 -5.79
CA VAL A 144 4.25 -2.00 -6.77
C VAL A 144 5.45 -2.86 -7.15
N TYR A 145 6.03 -3.60 -6.19
CA TYR A 145 7.15 -4.51 -6.41
C TYR A 145 6.78 -5.66 -7.35
N GLU A 146 5.64 -6.30 -7.12
CA GLU A 146 5.16 -7.48 -7.87
C GLU A 146 4.57 -7.15 -9.25
N LYS A 147 4.23 -5.89 -9.49
CA LYS A 147 3.69 -5.40 -10.78
C LYS A 147 2.33 -6.04 -11.14
N ASP A 148 2.31 -6.87 -12.18
CA ASP A 148 1.09 -7.48 -12.75
C ASP A 148 0.68 -8.81 -12.10
N SER A 149 1.47 -9.33 -11.15
CA SER A 149 1.16 -10.55 -10.38
C SER A 149 1.26 -10.29 -8.86
N PRO A 150 0.33 -9.54 -8.26
CA PRO A 150 0.43 -9.03 -6.90
C PRO A 150 0.03 -10.07 -5.84
N ASP A 151 0.67 -11.23 -5.82
CA ASP A 151 0.30 -12.37 -4.96
C ASP A 151 0.67 -12.14 -3.49
N MET A 152 1.86 -11.56 -3.20
CA MET A 152 2.28 -11.22 -1.83
C MET A 152 1.44 -10.07 -1.27
N ALA A 153 1.14 -9.05 -2.08
CA ALA A 153 0.26 -7.95 -1.69
C ALA A 153 -1.15 -8.44 -1.37
N ALA A 154 -1.70 -9.33 -2.20
CA ALA A 154 -3.00 -9.94 -1.97
C ALA A 154 -3.02 -10.80 -0.70
N THR A 155 -1.95 -11.59 -0.47
CA THR A 155 -1.79 -12.38 0.75
C THR A 155 -1.72 -11.48 1.99
N ALA A 156 -0.91 -10.42 1.97
CA ALA A 156 -0.81 -9.48 3.09
C ALA A 156 -2.16 -8.77 3.37
N MET A 157 -2.97 -8.51 2.33
CA MET A 157 -4.31 -7.96 2.52
C MET A 157 -5.28 -9.01 3.10
N LEU A 158 -5.20 -10.28 2.68
CA LEU A 158 -5.99 -11.35 3.29
C LEU A 158 -5.64 -11.53 4.77
N ASP A 159 -4.36 -11.52 5.10
CA ASP A 159 -3.89 -11.62 6.49
C ASP A 159 -4.42 -10.46 7.35
N LEU A 160 -4.48 -9.25 6.80
CA LEU A 160 -5.08 -8.09 7.47
C LEU A 160 -6.58 -8.31 7.72
N ILE A 161 -7.34 -8.75 6.70
CA ILE A 161 -8.79 -9.00 6.81
C ILE A 161 -9.06 -10.15 7.79
N ASP A 162 -8.25 -11.21 7.76
CA ASP A 162 -8.38 -12.35 8.66
C ASP A 162 -8.01 -11.97 10.11
N TYR A 163 -7.01 -11.12 10.30
CA TYR A 163 -6.67 -10.58 11.62
C TYR A 163 -7.80 -9.71 12.16
N ASP A 164 -8.38 -8.84 11.34
CA ASP A 164 -9.55 -8.01 11.69
C ASP A 164 -10.73 -8.89 12.13
N ALA A 165 -11.07 -9.90 11.34
CA ALA A 165 -12.19 -10.81 11.61
C ALA A 165 -11.98 -11.64 12.89
N ALA A 166 -10.73 -12.04 13.18
CA ALA A 166 -10.43 -12.90 14.33
C ALA A 166 -10.24 -12.13 15.65
N LYS A 167 -9.73 -10.91 15.59
CA LYS A 167 -9.30 -10.14 16.77
C LYS A 167 -10.16 -8.93 17.07
N HIS A 168 -10.88 -8.40 16.08
CA HIS A 168 -11.66 -7.16 16.19
C HIS A 168 -10.87 -6.02 16.86
N PRO A 169 -9.67 -5.71 16.35
CA PRO A 169 -8.79 -4.74 17.01
C PRO A 169 -9.39 -3.33 16.95
N ALA A 170 -9.05 -2.50 17.92
CA ALA A 170 -9.30 -1.07 17.83
C ALA A 170 -8.27 -0.48 16.86
N TRP A 171 -8.61 -0.45 15.59
CA TRP A 171 -7.72 0.09 14.56
C TRP A 171 -7.44 1.58 14.74
N MET A 172 -6.19 1.96 14.49
CA MET A 172 -5.73 3.34 14.49
C MET A 172 -5.08 3.67 13.14
N PHE A 173 -5.34 4.86 12.63
CA PHE A 173 -4.66 5.40 11.45
C PHE A 173 -4.16 6.81 11.77
N ASN A 174 -2.86 7.04 11.71
CA ASN A 174 -2.21 8.31 12.07
C ASN A 174 -2.64 8.86 13.44
N GLY A 175 -2.82 7.96 14.43
CA GLY A 175 -3.22 8.34 15.78
C GLY A 175 -4.73 8.51 16.01
N GLU A 176 -5.56 8.40 14.95
CA GLU A 176 -7.01 8.51 15.04
C GLU A 176 -7.68 7.13 14.96
N PRO A 177 -8.78 6.90 15.73
CA PRO A 177 -9.55 5.67 15.64
C PRO A 177 -10.18 5.49 14.26
N VAL A 178 -10.22 4.25 13.77
CA VAL A 178 -10.82 3.89 12.48
C VAL A 178 -12.16 3.19 12.72
N SER A 179 -13.23 3.71 12.13
CA SER A 179 -14.54 3.08 12.15
C SER A 179 -14.57 1.81 11.28
N ARG A 180 -15.59 0.97 11.45
CA ARG A 180 -15.80 -0.20 10.60
C ARG A 180 -15.97 0.17 9.14
N GLU A 181 -16.72 1.23 8.89
CA GLU A 181 -16.99 1.78 7.56
C GLU A 181 -15.70 2.28 6.90
N ASP A 182 -14.85 3.00 7.65
CA ASP A 182 -13.57 3.49 7.13
C ASP A 182 -12.60 2.34 6.85
N PHE A 183 -12.59 1.29 7.68
CA PHE A 183 -11.80 0.09 7.40
C PHE A 183 -12.25 -0.58 6.10
N GLU A 184 -13.56 -0.80 5.91
CA GLU A 184 -14.09 -1.38 4.66
C GLU A 184 -13.78 -0.50 3.44
N ALA A 185 -13.88 0.81 3.58
CA ALA A 185 -13.55 1.76 2.51
C ALA A 185 -12.04 1.71 2.17
N ALA A 186 -11.17 1.63 3.18
CA ALA A 186 -9.73 1.49 2.95
C ALA A 186 -9.40 0.17 2.24
N VAL A 187 -9.98 -0.96 2.67
CA VAL A 187 -9.81 -2.26 1.97
C VAL A 187 -10.33 -2.16 0.53
N GLN A 188 -11.43 -1.42 0.28
CA GLN A 188 -11.97 -1.19 -1.06
C GLN A 188 -10.98 -0.45 -1.97
N GLU A 189 -10.27 0.56 -1.47
CA GLU A 189 -9.26 1.28 -2.26
C GLU A 189 -8.13 0.35 -2.73
N TYR A 190 -7.67 -0.57 -1.88
CA TYR A 190 -6.69 -1.58 -2.28
C TYR A 190 -7.26 -2.61 -3.26
N CYS A 191 -8.51 -3.04 -3.07
CA CYS A 191 -9.20 -3.86 -4.07
C CYS A 191 -9.25 -3.15 -5.43
N TYR A 192 -9.54 -1.84 -5.43
CA TYR A 192 -9.57 -1.04 -6.67
C TYR A 192 -8.18 -0.91 -7.32
N MET A 193 -7.11 -0.85 -6.52
CA MET A 193 -5.73 -0.88 -7.03
C MET A 193 -5.47 -2.17 -7.83
N PHE A 194 -5.84 -3.34 -7.30
CA PHE A 194 -5.75 -4.61 -8.03
C PHE A 194 -6.59 -4.60 -9.32
N TYR A 195 -7.83 -4.11 -9.24
CA TYR A 195 -8.70 -3.98 -10.41
C TYR A 195 -8.09 -3.09 -11.50
N ARG A 196 -7.48 -1.98 -11.14
CA ARG A 196 -6.84 -1.04 -12.08
C ARG A 196 -5.61 -1.61 -12.76
N THR A 197 -4.84 -2.45 -12.09
CA THR A 197 -3.69 -3.16 -12.68
C THR A 197 -4.10 -3.96 -13.92
N GLY A 198 -5.27 -4.60 -13.87
CA GLY A 198 -5.94 -5.15 -15.05
C GLY A 198 -5.32 -6.45 -15.60
N SER A 199 -4.35 -7.05 -14.90
CA SER A 199 -3.82 -8.37 -15.24
C SER A 199 -4.78 -9.48 -14.80
N PRO A 200 -4.69 -10.69 -15.39
CA PRO A 200 -5.49 -11.83 -14.95
C PRO A 200 -5.34 -12.12 -13.44
N ASN A 201 -4.10 -12.13 -12.93
CA ASN A 201 -3.82 -12.40 -11.52
C ASN A 201 -4.35 -11.30 -10.60
N SER A 202 -4.20 -10.03 -10.99
CA SER A 202 -4.73 -8.92 -10.21
C SER A 202 -6.27 -8.92 -10.16
N TYR A 203 -6.95 -9.33 -11.23
CA TYR A 203 -8.40 -9.53 -11.20
C TYR A 203 -8.83 -10.66 -10.26
N GLU A 204 -8.06 -11.76 -10.20
CA GLU A 204 -8.35 -12.85 -9.26
C GLU A 204 -8.11 -12.38 -7.80
N SER A 205 -7.05 -11.63 -7.53
CA SER A 205 -6.83 -11.00 -6.21
C SER A 205 -8.00 -10.09 -5.81
N PHE A 206 -8.45 -9.22 -6.72
CA PHE A 206 -9.62 -8.38 -6.53
C PHE A 206 -10.88 -9.18 -6.17
N ARG A 207 -11.14 -10.29 -6.86
CA ARG A 207 -12.27 -11.19 -6.58
C ARG A 207 -12.16 -11.84 -5.20
N ILE A 208 -11.01 -12.47 -4.91
CA ILE A 208 -10.78 -13.22 -3.68
C ILE A 208 -10.94 -12.31 -2.45
N LEU A 209 -10.35 -11.11 -2.48
CA LEU A 209 -10.48 -10.12 -1.40
C LEU A 209 -11.93 -9.67 -1.22
N SER A 210 -12.64 -9.40 -2.32
CA SER A 210 -14.06 -8.99 -2.27
C SER A 210 -14.95 -10.11 -1.72
N GLU A 211 -14.72 -11.36 -2.11
CA GLU A 211 -15.42 -12.52 -1.56
C GLU A 211 -15.11 -12.72 -0.07
N ARG A 212 -13.85 -12.50 0.34
CA ARG A 212 -13.46 -12.59 1.74
C ARG A 212 -14.17 -11.54 2.61
N MET A 213 -14.23 -10.30 2.13
CA MET A 213 -14.96 -9.23 2.83
C MET A 213 -16.47 -9.49 2.92
N LEU A 214 -17.06 -10.09 1.88
CA LEU A 214 -18.49 -10.46 1.90
C LEU A 214 -18.82 -11.62 2.84
N LYS A 215 -17.85 -12.40 3.32
CA LYS A 215 -18.07 -13.36 4.42
C LYS A 215 -18.32 -12.65 5.75
N GLU A 216 -17.62 -11.55 5.98
CA GLU A 216 -17.79 -10.74 7.19
C GLU A 216 -19.04 -9.82 7.10
N ASN A 217 -19.24 -9.16 5.96
CA ASN A 217 -20.39 -8.30 5.70
C ASN A 217 -21.09 -8.65 4.39
N PRO A 218 -22.03 -9.63 4.39
CA PRO A 218 -22.73 -10.09 3.18
C PRO A 218 -23.59 -9.02 2.49
N LYS A 219 -23.83 -7.89 3.16
CA LYS A 219 -24.62 -6.77 2.65
C LYS A 219 -23.77 -5.58 2.19
N SER A 220 -22.45 -5.67 2.26
CA SER A 220 -21.58 -4.59 1.80
C SER A 220 -21.77 -4.34 0.30
N THR A 221 -22.32 -3.17 -0.04
CA THR A 221 -22.52 -2.77 -1.44
C THR A 221 -21.22 -2.53 -2.17
N LEU A 222 -20.15 -2.16 -1.44
CA LEU A 222 -18.81 -1.99 -2.00
C LEU A 222 -18.31 -3.29 -2.65
N PHE A 223 -18.27 -4.37 -1.89
CA PHE A 223 -17.72 -5.64 -2.37
C PHE A 223 -18.70 -6.41 -3.27
N LEU A 224 -20.00 -6.18 -3.16
CA LEU A 224 -20.97 -6.66 -4.15
C LEU A 224 -20.78 -5.98 -5.51
N ASN A 225 -20.52 -4.65 -5.55
CA ASN A 225 -20.17 -3.93 -6.77
C ASN A 225 -18.86 -4.45 -7.37
N ASN A 226 -17.86 -4.75 -6.54
CA ASN A 226 -16.60 -5.34 -6.98
C ASN A 226 -16.82 -6.65 -7.73
N LEU A 227 -17.62 -7.58 -7.17
CA LEU A 227 -17.89 -8.83 -7.83
C LEU A 227 -18.70 -8.63 -9.11
N GLY A 228 -19.60 -7.63 -9.15
CA GLY A 228 -20.25 -7.22 -10.39
C GLY A 228 -19.23 -6.79 -11.45
N ALA A 229 -18.29 -5.92 -11.09
CA ALA A 229 -17.22 -5.43 -11.98
C ALA A 229 -16.29 -6.57 -12.46
N TYR A 230 -15.89 -7.46 -11.55
CA TYR A 230 -15.10 -8.64 -11.90
C TYR A 230 -15.79 -9.49 -12.97
N TRP A 231 -17.06 -9.86 -12.78
CA TRP A 231 -17.79 -10.69 -13.76
C TRP A 231 -18.00 -9.96 -15.08
N GLN A 232 -18.22 -8.64 -15.05
CA GLN A 232 -18.42 -7.83 -16.24
C GLN A 232 -17.15 -7.67 -17.07
N VAL A 233 -16.02 -7.34 -16.43
CA VAL A 233 -14.78 -6.93 -17.10
C VAL A 233 -13.83 -8.10 -17.29
N ALA A 234 -13.48 -8.80 -16.21
CA ALA A 234 -12.49 -9.87 -16.25
C ALA A 234 -13.05 -11.14 -16.91
N ARG A 235 -14.31 -11.47 -16.62
CA ARG A 235 -14.96 -12.71 -17.10
C ARG A 235 -15.92 -12.50 -18.27
N ARG A 236 -16.23 -11.25 -18.60
CA ARG A 236 -17.19 -10.87 -19.68
C ARG A 236 -18.55 -11.59 -19.57
N ASP A 237 -18.99 -11.86 -18.34
CA ASP A 237 -20.26 -12.50 -18.01
C ASP A 237 -21.26 -11.46 -17.49
N ASP A 238 -21.92 -10.76 -18.41
CA ASP A 238 -22.93 -9.73 -18.11
C ASP A 238 -24.12 -10.32 -17.29
N LYS A 239 -24.42 -11.63 -17.41
CA LYS A 239 -25.52 -12.26 -16.68
C LYS A 239 -25.17 -12.39 -15.19
N LYS A 240 -23.95 -12.83 -14.87
CA LYS A 240 -23.48 -12.91 -13.49
C LYS A 240 -23.26 -11.53 -12.91
N ALA A 241 -22.66 -10.60 -13.64
CA ALA A 241 -22.50 -9.22 -13.22
C ALA A 241 -23.82 -8.58 -12.81
N ALA A 242 -24.85 -8.70 -13.66
CA ALA A 242 -26.19 -8.17 -13.37
C ALA A 242 -26.82 -8.75 -12.09
N LYS A 243 -26.50 -9.99 -11.71
CA LYS A 243 -26.99 -10.56 -10.42
C LYS A 243 -26.43 -9.82 -9.22
N TYR A 244 -25.15 -9.44 -9.25
CA TYR A 244 -24.52 -8.70 -8.18
C TYR A 244 -25.04 -7.25 -8.13
N TYR A 245 -25.09 -6.54 -9.25
CA TYR A 245 -25.61 -5.17 -9.30
C TYR A 245 -27.10 -5.09 -8.85
N LYS A 246 -27.92 -6.08 -9.21
CA LYS A 246 -29.30 -6.16 -8.70
C LYS A 246 -29.37 -6.36 -7.18
N LYS A 247 -28.43 -7.10 -6.58
CA LYS A 247 -28.32 -7.21 -5.12
C LYS A 247 -27.98 -5.85 -4.50
N VAL A 248 -27.02 -5.13 -5.09
CA VAL A 248 -26.67 -3.78 -4.64
C VAL A 248 -27.89 -2.85 -4.71
N LEU A 249 -28.59 -2.79 -5.84
CA LEU A 249 -29.76 -1.91 -6.01
C LEU A 249 -30.95 -2.31 -5.11
N LYS A 250 -31.02 -3.55 -4.67
CA LYS A 250 -32.00 -3.98 -3.65
C LYS A 250 -31.64 -3.46 -2.25
N LEU A 251 -30.36 -3.36 -1.93
CA LEU A 251 -29.85 -2.86 -0.63
C LEU A 251 -29.78 -1.33 -0.61
N ALA A 252 -29.35 -0.75 -1.72
CA ALA A 252 -29.16 0.70 -1.92
C ALA A 252 -29.72 1.09 -3.31
N PRO A 253 -31.03 1.44 -3.42
CA PRO A 253 -31.65 1.75 -4.71
C PRO A 253 -31.03 2.94 -5.45
N GLY A 254 -30.35 3.84 -4.74
CA GLY A 254 -29.65 4.99 -5.30
C GLY A 254 -28.17 4.76 -5.63
N ASP A 255 -27.66 3.51 -5.58
CA ASP A 255 -26.25 3.24 -5.86
C ASP A 255 -25.90 3.57 -7.33
N GLU A 256 -25.05 4.58 -7.51
CA GLU A 256 -24.67 5.10 -8.83
C GLU A 256 -23.84 4.10 -9.62
N THR A 257 -22.94 3.37 -8.96
CA THR A 257 -22.05 2.38 -9.59
C THR A 257 -22.85 1.23 -10.18
N ALA A 258 -23.73 0.63 -9.40
CA ALA A 258 -24.60 -0.45 -9.87
C ALA A 258 -25.56 0.04 -10.98
N THR A 259 -26.10 1.24 -10.84
CA THR A 259 -27.00 1.83 -11.85
C THR A 259 -26.29 2.06 -13.18
N ALA A 260 -25.09 2.65 -13.15
CA ALA A 260 -24.30 2.91 -14.36
C ALA A 260 -23.91 1.61 -15.05
N ASN A 261 -23.44 0.62 -14.30
CA ASN A 261 -23.03 -0.66 -14.86
C ASN A 261 -24.21 -1.48 -15.41
N MET A 262 -25.38 -1.43 -14.78
CA MET A 262 -26.61 -2.05 -15.34
C MET A 262 -27.00 -1.44 -16.68
N LYS A 263 -26.91 -0.10 -16.83
CA LYS A 263 -27.15 0.58 -18.11
C LYS A 263 -26.18 0.13 -19.21
N ILE A 264 -24.90 -0.08 -18.87
CA ILE A 264 -23.90 -0.63 -19.81
C ILE A 264 -24.30 -2.03 -20.26
N ILE A 265 -24.69 -2.90 -19.33
CA ILE A 265 -25.11 -4.28 -19.62
C ILE A 265 -26.34 -4.29 -20.53
N GLU A 266 -27.32 -3.43 -20.28
CA GLU A 266 -28.52 -3.31 -21.13
C GLU A 266 -28.20 -2.84 -22.55
N LYS A 267 -27.32 -1.83 -22.68
CA LYS A 267 -26.83 -1.36 -23.97
C LYS A 267 -26.08 -2.44 -24.76
N ASN A 268 -25.28 -3.26 -24.06
CA ASN A 268 -24.56 -4.38 -24.69
C ASN A 268 -25.51 -5.46 -25.20
N LYS A 269 -26.62 -5.73 -24.50
CA LYS A 269 -27.65 -6.69 -24.92
C LYS A 269 -28.40 -6.19 -26.16
N SER A 270 -28.70 -4.91 -26.27
CA SER A 270 -29.41 -4.34 -27.42
C SER A 270 -28.56 -4.34 -28.70
N LYS A 271 -27.23 -4.31 -28.59
CA LYS A 271 -26.29 -4.39 -29.73
C LYS A 271 -26.07 -5.84 -30.25
N LYS A 272 -26.42 -6.85 -29.45
CA LYS A 272 -26.28 -8.28 -29.81
C LYS A 272 -27.55 -8.88 -30.40
N LYS A 273 -28.64 -8.12 -30.39
CA LYS A 273 -29.87 -8.41 -31.12
C LYS A 273 -29.88 -7.70 -32.48
#